data_7be651774c7a8254beedebea3b379393
#
_entry.id   7be651774c7a8254beedebea3b379393
#
_cell.length_a   1.000
_cell.length_b   1.000
_cell.length_c   1.000
_cell.angle_alpha   90.00
_cell.angle_beta   90.00
_cell.angle_gamma   90.00
#
_symmetry.space_group_name_H-M   'P 1'
#
loop_
_entity.id
_entity.type
_entity.pdbx_description
1 polymer ?
#
loop_
_entity_poly.entity_id
_entity_poly.type
_entity_poly.pdbx_seq_one_letter_code
_entity_poly.pdbx_strand_id
1 'polypeptide(L)'
;PATRAFFKYLQEASAHEAWMQQGVFLTAHKGADLSAYATPLLRKQGEILANATTFRFDASDLMPGAIGAGAFWSEMTAFANGQNAKTTADNIQAAWDAIK
;
A
#
# COMPACT_ATOMS: atom_id res chain seq x y z
N PRO A 1 9.65 -28.39 8.50
CA PRO A 1 10.82 -27.77 9.15
C PRO A 1 11.18 -26.42 8.51
N ALA A 2 11.53 -26.36 7.21
CA ALA A 2 11.95 -25.12 6.53
C ALA A 2 10.84 -24.06 6.50
N THR A 3 9.61 -24.42 6.17
CA THR A 3 8.47 -23.50 6.16
C THR A 3 8.24 -22.84 7.52
N ARG A 4 8.33 -23.63 8.60
CA ARG A 4 8.19 -23.09 9.96
C ARG A 4 9.33 -22.13 10.31
N ALA A 5 10.55 -22.42 9.91
CA ALA A 5 11.71 -21.55 10.14
C ALA A 5 11.53 -20.23 9.38
N PHE A 6 11.04 -20.28 8.13
CA PHE A 6 10.76 -19.09 7.33
C PHE A 6 9.68 -18.20 7.98
N PHE A 7 8.55 -18.78 8.41
CA PHE A 7 7.53 -17.99 9.09
C PHE A 7 7.99 -17.42 10.44
N LYS A 8 8.86 -18.12 11.16
CA LYS A 8 9.49 -17.56 12.36
C LYS A 8 10.36 -16.36 12.01
N TYR A 9 11.18 -16.46 10.97
CA TYR A 9 12.01 -15.36 10.50
C TYR A 9 11.18 -14.14 10.11
N LEU A 10 10.05 -14.33 9.43
CA LEU A 10 9.14 -13.23 9.07
C LEU A 10 8.47 -12.55 10.29
N GLN A 11 8.53 -13.13 11.47
CA GLN A 11 8.07 -12.51 12.71
C GLN A 11 9.13 -11.68 13.42
N GLU A 12 10.39 -11.75 12.96
CA GLU A 12 11.47 -10.97 13.54
C GLU A 12 11.46 -9.53 12.98
N ALA A 13 11.65 -8.52 13.84
CA ALA A 13 11.72 -7.13 13.43
C ALA A 13 12.79 -6.88 12.35
N SER A 14 13.94 -7.53 12.47
CA SER A 14 15.06 -7.42 11.53
C SER A 14 14.72 -7.85 10.10
N ALA A 15 13.80 -8.81 9.93
CA ALA A 15 13.34 -9.21 8.61
C ALA A 15 12.58 -8.09 7.89
N HIS A 16 11.81 -7.30 8.65
CA HIS A 16 11.07 -6.17 8.11
C HIS A 16 11.97 -4.98 7.80
N GLU A 17 12.98 -4.73 8.64
CA GLU A 17 13.90 -3.60 8.48
C GLU A 17 14.68 -3.66 7.16
N ALA A 18 15.09 -4.85 6.72
CA ALA A 18 15.74 -5.04 5.43
C ALA A 18 14.87 -4.59 4.24
N TRP A 19 13.54 -4.76 4.33
CA TRP A 19 12.60 -4.31 3.31
C TRP A 19 12.27 -2.81 3.43
N MET A 20 12.19 -2.28 4.66
CA MET A 20 11.98 -0.86 4.92
C MET A 20 13.10 0.00 4.31
N GLN A 21 14.33 -0.48 4.34
CA GLN A 21 15.49 0.18 3.73
C GLN A 21 15.40 0.28 2.20
N GLN A 22 14.66 -0.62 1.54
CA GLN A 22 14.46 -0.59 0.09
C GLN A 22 13.46 0.49 -0.37
N GLY A 23 12.72 1.11 0.55
CA GLY A 23 11.86 2.25 0.26
C GLY A 23 10.51 1.94 -0.38
N VAL A 24 10.08 0.68 -0.43
CA VAL A 24 8.83 0.26 -1.08
C VAL A 24 7.89 -0.52 -0.15
N PHE A 25 8.19 -0.54 1.14
CA PHE A 25 7.49 -1.38 2.11
C PHE A 25 7.17 -0.60 3.39
N LEU A 26 5.92 -0.67 3.84
CA LEU A 26 5.50 -0.23 5.18
C LEU A 26 5.23 -1.46 6.04
N THR A 27 5.95 -1.59 7.15
CA THR A 27 5.76 -2.73 8.05
C THR A 27 4.55 -2.56 8.96
N ALA A 28 3.82 -3.65 9.18
CA ALA A 28 2.83 -3.75 10.24
C ALA A 28 3.45 -4.21 11.58
N HIS A 29 4.75 -4.52 11.61
CA HIS A 29 5.44 -5.01 12.80
C HIS A 29 5.75 -3.85 13.76
N LYS A 30 5.05 -3.77 14.89
CA LYS A 30 5.17 -2.66 15.84
C LYS A 30 6.53 -2.55 16.54
N GLY A 31 7.33 -3.62 16.53
CA GLY A 31 8.66 -3.65 17.14
C GLY A 31 9.80 -3.34 16.17
N ALA A 32 9.52 -3.04 14.90
CA ALA A 32 10.56 -2.67 13.95
C ALA A 32 11.08 -1.26 14.22
N ASP A 33 12.39 -1.06 14.01
CA ASP A 33 13.00 0.26 14.14
C ASP A 33 12.60 1.16 12.97
N LEU A 34 11.78 2.17 13.24
CA LEU A 34 11.32 3.12 12.22
C LEU A 34 12.44 3.95 11.59
N SER A 35 13.63 3.99 12.23
CA SER A 35 14.81 4.64 11.65
C SER A 35 15.35 3.90 10.42
N ALA A 36 14.98 2.63 10.23
CA ALA A 36 15.33 1.83 9.06
C ALA A 36 14.64 2.28 7.75
N TYR A 37 13.60 3.13 7.83
CA TYR A 37 12.98 3.65 6.61
C TYR A 37 13.92 4.54 5.80
N ALA A 38 13.96 4.30 4.50
CA ALA A 38 14.86 4.98 3.57
C ALA A 38 14.64 6.50 3.45
N THR A 39 13.41 6.99 3.73
CA THR A 39 13.09 8.41 3.62
C THR A 39 12.27 8.91 4.81
N PRO A 40 12.34 10.23 5.12
CA PRO A 40 11.50 10.84 6.16
C PRO A 40 10.00 10.66 5.91
N LEU A 41 9.56 10.67 4.66
CA LEU A 41 8.16 10.46 4.29
C LEU A 41 7.70 9.04 4.66
N LEU A 42 8.46 8.02 4.27
CA LEU A 42 8.16 6.62 4.59
C LEU A 42 8.17 6.38 6.10
N ARG A 43 9.14 6.97 6.81
CA ARG A 43 9.16 6.93 8.27
C ARG A 43 7.88 7.50 8.87
N LYS A 44 7.43 8.66 8.39
CA LYS A 44 6.19 9.29 8.86
C LYS A 44 4.96 8.43 8.58
N GLN A 45 4.89 7.82 7.41
CA GLN A 45 3.83 6.86 7.07
C GLN A 45 3.86 5.63 7.97
N GLY A 46 5.06 5.08 8.25
CA GLY A 46 5.26 3.98 9.19
C GLY A 46 4.83 4.33 10.62
N GLU A 47 5.14 5.53 11.10
CA GLU A 47 4.68 6.04 12.40
C GLU A 47 3.15 6.10 12.48
N ILE A 48 2.49 6.60 11.43
CA ILE A 48 1.02 6.66 11.35
C ILE A 48 0.44 5.25 11.44
N LEU A 49 0.97 4.32 10.65
CA LEU A 49 0.51 2.93 10.64
C LEU A 49 0.73 2.24 12.01
N ALA A 50 1.91 2.38 12.60
CA ALA A 50 2.26 1.76 13.88
C ALA A 50 1.38 2.27 15.04
N ASN A 51 0.95 3.55 14.99
CA ASN A 51 0.12 4.18 16.01
C ASN A 51 -1.38 4.12 15.69
N ALA A 52 -1.78 3.57 14.54
CA ALA A 52 -3.18 3.46 14.16
C ALA A 52 -3.95 2.58 15.16
N THR A 53 -5.04 3.11 15.69
CA THR A 53 -5.99 2.37 16.55
C THR A 53 -7.09 1.70 15.73
N THR A 54 -7.32 2.21 14.53
CA THR A 54 -8.29 1.68 13.56
C THR A 54 -7.62 1.60 12.20
N PHE A 55 -7.69 0.44 11.59
CA PHE A 55 -7.24 0.21 10.22
C PHE A 55 -8.45 -0.16 9.37
N ARG A 56 -8.65 0.55 8.27
CA ARG A 56 -9.68 0.23 7.28
C ARG A 56 -9.03 -0.37 6.05
N PHE A 57 -9.61 -1.43 5.55
CA PHE A 57 -9.17 -2.03 4.30
C PHE A 57 -9.35 -1.05 3.15
N ASP A 58 -8.46 -1.06 2.18
CA ASP A 58 -8.54 -0.17 1.02
C ASP A 58 -9.81 -0.48 0.21
N ALA A 59 -10.59 0.54 -0.07
CA ALA A 59 -11.85 0.38 -0.80
C ALA A 59 -11.61 -0.12 -2.23
N SER A 60 -10.48 0.22 -2.86
CA SER A 60 -10.14 -0.26 -4.21
C SER A 60 -9.96 -1.78 -4.25
N ASP A 61 -9.43 -2.38 -3.19
CA ASP A 61 -9.27 -3.83 -3.06
C ASP A 61 -10.62 -4.57 -2.90
N LEU A 62 -11.67 -3.85 -2.50
CA LEU A 62 -13.02 -4.38 -2.35
C LEU A 62 -13.88 -4.21 -3.62
N MET A 63 -13.39 -3.48 -4.61
CA MET A 63 -14.07 -3.29 -5.89
C MET A 63 -13.90 -4.51 -6.80
N PRO A 64 -14.79 -4.71 -7.79
CA PRO A 64 -14.53 -5.65 -8.87
C PRO A 64 -13.14 -5.44 -9.47
N GLY A 65 -12.43 -6.52 -9.79
CA GLY A 65 -11.03 -6.45 -10.25
C GLY A 65 -10.82 -5.54 -11.47
N ALA A 66 -11.79 -5.49 -12.39
CA ALA A 66 -11.75 -4.58 -13.55
C ALA A 66 -11.72 -3.09 -13.13
N ILE A 67 -12.27 -2.75 -11.97
CA ILE A 67 -12.24 -1.38 -11.45
C ILE A 67 -11.07 -1.19 -10.50
N GLY A 68 -11.01 -1.91 -9.37
CA GLY A 68 -10.02 -1.66 -8.32
C GLY A 68 -8.58 -1.86 -8.79
N ALA A 69 -8.25 -3.04 -9.31
CA ALA A 69 -6.94 -3.36 -9.85
C ALA A 69 -6.73 -2.89 -11.29
N GLY A 70 -7.81 -2.59 -12.03
CA GLY A 70 -7.80 -2.10 -13.40
C GLY A 70 -7.91 -0.58 -13.50
N ALA A 71 -9.13 -0.09 -13.78
CA ALA A 71 -9.36 1.32 -14.12
C ALA A 71 -8.93 2.28 -12.99
N PHE A 72 -9.28 2.00 -11.75
CA PHE A 72 -8.90 2.87 -10.62
C PHE A 72 -7.38 3.00 -10.50
N TRP A 73 -6.66 1.89 -10.54
CA TRP A 73 -5.20 1.89 -10.44
C TRP A 73 -4.53 2.64 -11.58
N SER A 74 -4.93 2.38 -12.83
CA SER A 74 -4.35 3.04 -14.00
C SER A 74 -4.64 4.54 -14.03
N GLU A 75 -5.86 4.94 -13.71
CA GLU A 75 -6.26 6.35 -13.70
C GLU A 75 -5.61 7.14 -12.55
N MET A 76 -5.47 6.55 -11.37
CA MET A 76 -4.74 7.18 -10.25
C MET A 76 -3.24 7.31 -10.55
N THR A 77 -2.66 6.35 -11.28
CA THR A 77 -1.28 6.44 -11.75
C THR A 77 -1.13 7.58 -12.78
N ALA A 78 -2.08 7.72 -13.70
CA ALA A 78 -2.10 8.81 -14.68
C ALA A 78 -2.29 10.18 -13.98
N PHE A 79 -3.14 10.25 -12.95
CA PHE A 79 -3.32 11.45 -12.14
C PHE A 79 -2.02 11.85 -11.44
N ALA A 80 -1.31 10.92 -10.84
CA ALA A 80 -0.01 11.17 -10.21
C ALA A 80 1.05 11.68 -11.20
N ASN A 81 0.90 11.33 -12.50
CA ASN A 81 1.73 11.80 -13.60
C ASN A 81 1.18 13.07 -14.30
N GLY A 82 0.21 13.75 -13.71
CA GLY A 82 -0.27 15.07 -14.18
C GLY A 82 -1.58 15.08 -14.95
N GLN A 83 -2.29 13.95 -15.05
CA GLN A 83 -3.64 13.94 -15.63
C GLN A 83 -4.60 14.81 -14.81
N ASN A 84 -5.52 15.49 -15.48
CA ASN A 84 -6.53 16.31 -14.83
C ASN A 84 -7.44 15.49 -13.90
N ALA A 85 -7.71 15.96 -12.69
CA ALA A 85 -8.50 15.28 -11.69
C ALA A 85 -9.93 14.94 -12.17
N LYS A 86 -10.58 15.86 -12.93
CA LYS A 86 -11.90 15.61 -13.48
C LYS A 86 -11.88 14.48 -14.50
N THR A 87 -10.90 14.49 -15.42
CA THR A 87 -10.72 13.43 -16.41
C THR A 87 -10.51 12.08 -15.74
N THR A 88 -9.65 12.04 -14.71
CA THR A 88 -9.42 10.82 -13.90
C THR A 88 -10.71 10.28 -13.31
N ALA A 89 -11.49 11.14 -12.66
CA ALA A 89 -12.76 10.76 -12.05
C ALA A 89 -13.80 10.28 -13.09
N ASP A 90 -13.92 10.99 -14.21
CA ASP A 90 -14.84 10.64 -15.29
C ASP A 90 -14.50 9.29 -15.92
N ASN A 91 -13.22 9.00 -16.12
CA ASN A 91 -12.75 7.71 -16.68
C ASN A 91 -13.03 6.55 -15.72
N ILE A 92 -12.78 6.74 -14.41
CA ILE A 92 -13.10 5.71 -13.40
C ILE A 92 -14.63 5.47 -13.37
N GLN A 93 -15.42 6.53 -13.41
CA GLN A 93 -16.88 6.42 -13.42
C GLN A 93 -17.38 5.70 -14.69
N ALA A 94 -16.84 6.04 -15.86
CA ALA A 94 -17.18 5.37 -17.12
C ALA A 94 -16.86 3.87 -17.09
N ALA A 95 -15.71 3.50 -16.54
CA ALA A 95 -15.33 2.10 -16.37
C ALA A 95 -16.31 1.37 -15.41
N TRP A 96 -16.73 2.03 -14.33
CA TRP A 96 -17.70 1.49 -13.39
C TRP A 96 -19.07 1.28 -14.06
N ASP A 97 -19.52 2.22 -14.86
CA ASP A 97 -20.80 2.14 -15.55
C ASP A 97 -20.83 1.04 -16.63
N ALA A 98 -19.67 0.73 -17.23
CA ALA A 98 -19.51 -0.32 -18.23
C ALA A 98 -19.66 -1.75 -17.68
N ILE A 99 -19.54 -1.96 -16.36
CA ILE A 99 -19.64 -3.29 -15.72
C ILE A 99 -20.99 -3.50 -15.00
N LYS A 100 -21.89 -2.53 -15.00
CA LYS A 100 -23.26 -2.66 -14.48
C LYS A 100 -24.15 -3.36 -15.49
#